data_e03906b8545031a37e8be18086212d5f
#
_entry.id   e03906b8545031a37e8be18086212d5f
#
_cell.length_a   1.000
_cell.length_b   1.000
_cell.length_c   1.000
_cell.angle_alpha   90.00
_cell.angle_beta   90.00
_cell.angle_gamma   90.00
#
_symmetry.space_group_name_H-M   'P 1'
#
loop_
_entity.id
_entity.type
_entity.pdbx_description
1 polymer ?
#
loop_
_entity_poly.entity_id
_entity_poly.type
_entity_poly.pdbx_seq_one_letter_code
_entity_poly.pdbx_strand_id
1 'polypeptide(L)'
;MVDNRKEQERSALHSTIWRIANDLRGSVDGWDFKQYVLGILFYRFISENLSSYINKKEKEAGEHNFNYAALSDSKAERAREPILEEKGFFIHPSELFENVCKRAANDANLNETLETTFKNIEASAQGTDSESDMKGLFDDLDVNSNKLGATVVRRNEKLVKLLKAIGDLPIGNYNGNSIDIFGDAYEYLMTMYAANAGKSGGEFFTPQEVSELLARITIAGKKEVNKVYDPACGSGSLLLKFAKVLGKENIR
;
A
#
# COMPACT_ATOMS: atom_id res chain seq x y z
N MET A 1 18.20 -3.96 -24.14
CA MET A 1 17.86 -2.63 -23.61
C MET A 1 17.44 -2.83 -22.16
N VAL A 2 18.20 -2.30 -21.21
CA VAL A 2 17.78 -2.30 -19.79
C VAL A 2 16.49 -1.46 -19.73
N ASP A 3 15.49 -1.96 -19.05
CA ASP A 3 14.20 -1.27 -18.95
C ASP A 3 14.35 -0.02 -18.07
N ASN A 4 14.69 1.09 -18.73
CA ASN A 4 14.97 2.39 -18.12
C ASN A 4 13.80 2.91 -17.27
N ARG A 5 12.58 2.42 -17.54
CA ARG A 5 11.36 2.74 -16.80
C ARG A 5 11.39 2.14 -15.38
N LYS A 6 11.83 0.87 -15.28
CA LYS A 6 11.93 0.16 -13.99
C LYS A 6 12.88 0.83 -13.02
N GLU A 7 14.06 1.25 -13.52
CA GLU A 7 15.04 1.99 -12.73
C GLU A 7 14.54 3.38 -12.32
N GLN A 8 13.81 4.06 -13.21
CA GLN A 8 13.23 5.37 -12.91
C GLN A 8 12.15 5.28 -11.83
N GLU A 9 11.25 4.29 -11.90
CA GLU A 9 10.21 4.06 -10.90
C GLU A 9 10.82 3.73 -9.53
N ARG A 10 11.83 2.86 -9.46
CA ARG A 10 12.57 2.55 -8.22
C ARG A 10 13.29 3.77 -7.66
N SER A 11 13.99 4.52 -8.48
CA SER A 11 14.72 5.72 -8.05
C SER A 11 13.77 6.78 -7.48
N ALA A 12 12.61 6.99 -8.10
CA ALA A 12 11.60 7.92 -7.59
C ALA A 12 11.04 7.45 -6.23
N LEU A 13 10.75 6.15 -6.09
CA LEU A 13 10.29 5.56 -4.83
C LEU A 13 11.35 5.74 -3.72
N HIS A 14 12.60 5.34 -3.97
CA HIS A 14 13.68 5.44 -3.00
C HIS A 14 13.96 6.90 -2.59
N SER A 15 13.99 7.82 -3.55
CA SER A 15 14.17 9.25 -3.27
C SER A 15 13.06 9.83 -2.40
N THR A 16 11.82 9.40 -2.61
CA THR A 16 10.68 9.83 -1.79
C THR A 16 10.76 9.25 -0.39
N ILE A 17 11.06 7.95 -0.25
CA ILE A 17 11.25 7.33 1.08
C ILE A 17 12.37 8.03 1.84
N TRP A 18 13.49 8.33 1.17
CA TRP A 18 14.61 9.07 1.78
C TRP A 18 14.21 10.47 2.26
N ARG A 19 13.44 11.20 1.44
CA ARG A 19 12.93 12.53 1.81
C ARG A 19 12.05 12.45 3.05
N ILE A 20 11.09 11.51 3.09
CA ILE A 20 10.22 11.30 4.25
C ILE A 20 11.07 10.95 5.49
N ALA A 21 12.08 10.09 5.34
CA ALA A 21 12.99 9.72 6.44
C ALA A 21 13.70 10.94 7.02
N ASN A 22 14.16 11.85 6.17
CA ASN A 22 14.79 13.09 6.63
C ASN A 22 13.79 14.03 7.33
N ASP A 23 12.56 14.13 6.85
CA ASP A 23 11.51 14.96 7.46
C ASP A 23 11.06 14.44 8.84
N LEU A 24 11.17 13.14 9.06
CA LEU A 24 10.82 12.47 10.32
C LEU A 24 12.03 12.20 11.21
N ARG A 25 13.25 12.58 10.78
CA ARG A 25 14.50 12.32 11.50
C ARG A 25 14.45 12.86 12.92
N GLY A 26 14.87 12.02 13.88
CA GLY A 26 14.97 12.36 15.30
C GLY A 26 13.65 12.29 16.08
N SER A 27 12.56 11.91 15.45
CA SER A 27 11.25 11.78 16.12
C SER A 27 10.61 10.40 15.98
N VAL A 28 10.93 9.68 14.92
CA VAL A 28 10.46 8.31 14.68
C VAL A 28 11.70 7.45 14.50
N ASP A 29 11.79 6.34 15.23
CA ASP A 29 12.89 5.43 15.03
C ASP A 29 12.72 4.63 13.74
N GLY A 30 13.77 3.89 13.35
CA GLY A 30 13.78 3.25 12.06
C GLY A 30 12.69 2.22 11.83
N TRP A 31 12.32 1.49 12.87
CA TRP A 31 11.30 0.46 12.79
C TRP A 31 9.91 1.04 12.58
N ASP A 32 9.54 2.01 13.42
CA ASP A 32 8.24 2.67 13.33
C ASP A 32 8.08 3.43 12.01
N PHE A 33 9.17 4.05 11.51
CA PHE A 33 9.13 4.73 10.22
C PHE A 33 8.72 3.80 9.06
N LYS A 34 9.25 2.58 9.04
CA LYS A 34 8.88 1.57 8.04
C LYS A 34 7.37 1.34 8.02
N GLN A 35 6.76 1.17 9.19
CA GLN A 35 5.32 0.93 9.33
C GLN A 35 4.49 2.09 8.78
N TYR A 36 4.87 3.34 9.09
CA TYR A 36 4.18 4.52 8.57
C TYR A 36 4.24 4.61 7.04
N VAL A 37 5.41 4.39 6.45
CA VAL A 37 5.56 4.46 4.99
C VAL A 37 4.77 3.36 4.30
N LEU A 38 4.91 2.12 4.76
CA LEU A 38 4.21 0.96 4.16
C LEU A 38 2.70 1.06 4.34
N GLY A 39 2.23 1.42 5.54
CA GLY A 39 0.80 1.55 5.82
C GLY A 39 0.13 2.63 4.96
N ILE A 40 0.76 3.81 4.81
CA ILE A 40 0.20 4.87 3.97
C ILE A 40 0.31 4.55 2.47
N LEU A 41 1.39 3.89 2.02
CA LEU A 41 1.48 3.36 0.65
C LEU A 41 0.34 2.37 0.36
N PHE A 42 0.09 1.46 1.30
CA PHE A 42 -0.98 0.47 1.17
C PHE A 42 -2.36 1.13 1.15
N TYR A 43 -2.62 2.08 2.04
CA TYR A 43 -3.86 2.87 2.04
C TYR A 43 -4.09 3.58 0.70
N ARG A 44 -3.05 4.20 0.14
CA ARG A 44 -3.11 4.78 -1.20
C ARG A 44 -3.47 3.73 -2.24
N PHE A 45 -2.80 2.59 -2.21
CA PHE A 45 -3.01 1.50 -3.17
C PHE A 45 -4.45 0.99 -3.18
N ILE A 46 -5.01 0.62 -2.01
CA ILE A 46 -6.37 0.09 -1.96
C ILE A 46 -7.40 1.15 -2.37
N SER A 47 -7.18 2.42 -1.99
CA SER A 47 -8.05 3.54 -2.37
C SER A 47 -8.07 3.77 -3.87
N GLU A 48 -6.90 3.87 -4.51
CA GLU A 48 -6.79 4.10 -5.96
C GLU A 48 -7.29 2.89 -6.76
N ASN A 49 -7.03 1.67 -6.27
CA ASN A 49 -7.49 0.45 -6.92
C ASN A 49 -9.01 0.35 -6.91
N LEU A 50 -9.64 0.61 -5.75
CA LEU A 50 -11.10 0.60 -5.63
C LEU A 50 -11.74 1.68 -6.51
N SER A 51 -11.27 2.92 -6.43
CA SER A 51 -11.78 4.03 -7.22
C SER A 51 -11.65 3.77 -8.73
N SER A 52 -10.48 3.29 -9.17
CA SER A 52 -10.23 2.95 -10.58
C SER A 52 -11.13 1.82 -11.07
N TYR A 53 -11.36 0.81 -10.25
CA TYR A 53 -12.24 -0.31 -10.57
C TYR A 53 -13.68 0.16 -10.77
N ILE A 54 -14.23 0.95 -9.84
CA ILE A 54 -15.59 1.46 -9.92
C ILE A 54 -15.73 2.37 -11.15
N ASN A 55 -14.81 3.32 -11.34
CA ASN A 55 -14.82 4.22 -12.50
C ASN A 55 -14.78 3.45 -13.83
N LYS A 56 -14.02 2.36 -13.89
CA LYS A 56 -13.96 1.52 -15.10
C LYS A 56 -15.30 0.83 -15.36
N LYS A 57 -15.94 0.26 -14.35
CA LYS A 57 -17.25 -0.39 -14.49
C LYS A 57 -18.34 0.58 -14.95
N GLU A 58 -18.41 1.75 -14.33
CA GLU A 58 -19.38 2.79 -14.70
C GLU A 58 -19.14 3.28 -16.14
N LYS A 59 -17.88 3.41 -16.55
CA LYS A 59 -17.53 3.74 -17.93
C LYS A 59 -17.98 2.67 -18.92
N GLU A 60 -17.82 1.39 -18.56
CA GLU A 60 -18.29 0.26 -19.37
C GLU A 60 -19.84 0.21 -19.45
N ALA A 61 -20.53 0.72 -18.42
CA ALA A 61 -21.98 0.90 -18.39
C ALA A 61 -22.48 2.15 -19.16
N GLY A 62 -21.56 2.97 -19.73
CA GLY A 62 -21.89 4.15 -20.52
C GLY A 62 -21.72 5.50 -19.81
N GLU A 63 -21.38 5.50 -18.52
CA GLU A 63 -21.19 6.71 -17.72
C GLU A 63 -19.74 7.24 -17.83
N HIS A 64 -19.38 7.78 -18.99
CA HIS A 64 -18.01 8.15 -19.33
C HIS A 64 -17.38 9.24 -18.44
N ASN A 65 -18.19 10.08 -17.79
CA ASN A 65 -17.74 11.17 -16.92
C ASN A 65 -17.86 10.83 -15.42
N PHE A 66 -18.15 9.57 -15.10
CA PHE A 66 -18.27 9.14 -13.73
C PHE A 66 -16.94 9.23 -12.98
N ASN A 67 -16.98 9.75 -11.76
CA ASN A 67 -15.84 9.80 -10.86
C ASN A 67 -16.29 9.45 -9.44
N TYR A 68 -15.91 8.26 -8.98
CA TYR A 68 -16.27 7.77 -7.67
C TYR A 68 -15.83 8.71 -6.54
N ALA A 69 -14.62 9.26 -6.63
CA ALA A 69 -14.08 10.19 -5.63
C ALA A 69 -14.85 11.52 -5.51
N ALA A 70 -15.66 11.86 -6.52
CA ALA A 70 -16.49 13.06 -6.52
C ALA A 70 -17.92 12.83 -5.95
N LEU A 71 -18.28 11.59 -5.65
CA LEU A 71 -19.57 11.28 -5.06
C LEU A 71 -19.64 11.72 -3.59
N SER A 72 -20.88 11.97 -3.11
CA SER A 72 -21.12 12.01 -1.65
C SER A 72 -21.17 10.58 -1.09
N ASP A 73 -20.79 10.41 0.17
CA ASP A 73 -20.79 9.11 0.84
C ASP A 73 -22.19 8.47 0.82
N SER A 74 -23.25 9.27 0.99
CA SER A 74 -24.64 8.78 0.91
C SER A 74 -25.04 8.23 -0.45
N LYS A 75 -24.42 8.71 -1.54
CA LYS A 75 -24.63 8.14 -2.87
C LYS A 75 -23.82 6.85 -3.06
N ALA A 76 -22.58 6.86 -2.60
CA ALA A 76 -21.70 5.70 -2.68
C ALA A 76 -22.23 4.52 -1.86
N GLU A 77 -22.87 4.78 -0.71
CA GLU A 77 -23.45 3.76 0.16
C GLU A 77 -24.49 2.89 -0.54
N ARG A 78 -25.18 3.40 -1.56
CA ARG A 78 -26.14 2.62 -2.36
C ARG A 78 -25.50 1.51 -3.19
N ALA A 79 -24.22 1.66 -3.49
CA ALA A 79 -23.43 0.67 -4.24
C ALA A 79 -22.57 -0.21 -3.34
N ARG A 80 -22.70 -0.09 -2.01
CA ARG A 80 -21.84 -0.79 -1.04
C ARG A 80 -21.91 -2.30 -1.21
N GLU A 81 -23.09 -2.89 -1.21
CA GLU A 81 -23.27 -4.35 -1.31
C GLU A 81 -22.59 -4.95 -2.57
N PRO A 82 -22.87 -4.46 -3.79
CA PRO A 82 -22.17 -4.96 -4.98
C PRO A 82 -20.65 -4.80 -4.93
N ILE A 83 -20.16 -3.72 -4.31
CA ILE A 83 -18.71 -3.48 -4.16
C ILE A 83 -18.11 -4.49 -3.18
N LEU A 84 -18.79 -4.77 -2.07
CA LEU A 84 -18.36 -5.77 -1.08
C LEU A 84 -18.31 -7.18 -1.67
N GLU A 85 -19.32 -7.58 -2.44
CA GLU A 85 -19.35 -8.88 -3.13
C GLU A 85 -18.16 -9.06 -4.09
N GLU A 86 -17.74 -7.99 -4.77
CA GLU A 86 -16.70 -8.08 -5.79
C GLU A 86 -15.29 -7.78 -5.27
N LYS A 87 -15.16 -6.93 -4.24
CA LYS A 87 -13.87 -6.45 -3.72
C LYS A 87 -13.55 -6.92 -2.31
N GLY A 88 -14.57 -7.35 -1.57
CA GLY A 88 -14.41 -7.78 -0.19
C GLY A 88 -14.21 -6.66 0.81
N PHE A 89 -14.15 -5.39 0.39
CA PHE A 89 -14.06 -4.20 1.24
C PHE A 89 -14.66 -2.97 0.56
N PHE A 90 -14.92 -1.94 1.35
CA PHE A 90 -15.52 -0.69 0.89
C PHE A 90 -14.80 0.51 1.52
N ILE A 91 -14.65 1.60 0.74
CA ILE A 91 -14.11 2.88 1.20
C ILE A 91 -15.05 3.98 0.73
N HIS A 92 -15.55 4.80 1.64
CA HIS A 92 -16.34 5.97 1.27
C HIS A 92 -15.53 6.97 0.42
N PRO A 93 -16.15 7.70 -0.51
CA PRO A 93 -15.47 8.75 -1.26
C PRO A 93 -14.71 9.74 -0.39
N SER A 94 -15.30 10.18 0.74
CA SER A 94 -14.63 11.08 1.68
C SER A 94 -13.39 10.47 2.33
N GLU A 95 -13.30 9.15 2.43
CA GLU A 95 -12.22 8.38 3.05
C GLU A 95 -11.17 7.88 2.04
N LEU A 96 -11.35 8.13 0.75
CA LEU A 96 -10.34 7.82 -0.25
C LEU A 96 -9.07 8.63 0.00
N PHE A 97 -7.91 7.99 -0.20
CA PHE A 97 -6.60 8.60 0.00
C PHE A 97 -6.47 9.98 -0.66
N GLU A 98 -6.91 10.11 -1.92
CA GLU A 98 -6.84 11.39 -2.64
C GLU A 98 -7.65 12.51 -1.97
N ASN A 99 -8.83 12.19 -1.44
CA ASN A 99 -9.72 13.17 -0.80
C ASN A 99 -9.22 13.52 0.61
N VAL A 100 -8.73 12.54 1.37
CA VAL A 100 -8.07 12.79 2.65
C VAL A 100 -6.81 13.64 2.44
N CYS A 101 -5.99 13.34 1.46
CA CYS A 101 -4.77 14.06 1.13
C CYS A 101 -5.06 15.54 0.74
N LYS A 102 -6.10 15.78 -0.06
CA LYS A 102 -6.53 17.14 -0.46
C LYS A 102 -6.89 18.02 0.73
N ARG A 103 -7.57 17.49 1.76
CA ARG A 103 -8.00 18.27 2.93
C ARG A 103 -7.02 18.21 4.10
N ALA A 104 -6.03 17.31 4.08
CA ALA A 104 -5.16 17.03 5.21
C ALA A 104 -4.52 18.25 5.86
N ALA A 105 -4.09 19.24 5.07
CA ALA A 105 -3.45 20.45 5.59
C ALA A 105 -4.39 21.38 6.38
N ASN A 106 -5.71 21.23 6.18
CA ASN A 106 -6.75 22.01 6.82
C ASN A 106 -7.55 21.22 7.86
N ASP A 107 -7.22 19.95 8.05
CA ASP A 107 -7.86 19.06 9.02
C ASP A 107 -7.10 19.09 10.35
N ALA A 108 -7.64 19.83 11.32
CA ALA A 108 -7.04 19.96 12.65
C ALA A 108 -7.03 18.60 13.42
N ASN A 109 -7.89 17.66 13.04
CA ASN A 109 -8.04 16.35 13.66
C ASN A 109 -7.62 15.22 12.69
N LEU A 110 -6.65 15.48 11.81
CA LEU A 110 -6.21 14.53 10.79
C LEU A 110 -5.85 13.15 11.34
N ASN A 111 -5.25 13.09 12.52
CA ASN A 111 -4.96 11.83 13.22
C ASN A 111 -6.23 11.01 13.49
N GLU A 112 -7.29 11.64 14.00
CA GLU A 112 -8.57 10.98 14.26
C GLU A 112 -9.29 10.61 12.95
N THR A 113 -9.21 11.48 11.95
CA THR A 113 -9.73 11.20 10.59
C THR A 113 -9.09 9.95 10.01
N LEU A 114 -7.77 9.82 10.08
CA LEU A 114 -7.05 8.64 9.57
C LEU A 114 -7.38 7.38 10.38
N GLU A 115 -7.39 7.47 11.71
CA GLU A 115 -7.74 6.35 12.57
C GLU A 115 -9.15 5.82 12.27
N THR A 116 -10.11 6.74 12.13
CA THR A 116 -11.50 6.39 11.77
C THR A 116 -11.57 5.78 10.39
N THR A 117 -10.89 6.36 9.41
CA THR A 117 -10.81 5.82 8.04
C THR A 117 -10.30 4.37 8.03
N PHE A 118 -9.20 4.09 8.74
CA PHE A 118 -8.63 2.74 8.79
C PHE A 118 -9.58 1.74 9.45
N LYS A 119 -10.19 2.11 10.58
CA LYS A 119 -11.21 1.29 11.25
C LYS A 119 -12.42 1.02 10.36
N ASN A 120 -12.88 2.03 9.62
CA ASN A 120 -14.02 1.88 8.70
C ASN A 120 -13.70 0.95 7.53
N ILE A 121 -12.49 1.03 6.97
CA ILE A 121 -12.03 0.14 5.91
C ILE A 121 -12.00 -1.30 6.41
N GLU A 122 -11.37 -1.58 7.55
CA GLU A 122 -11.33 -2.91 8.15
C GLU A 122 -12.72 -3.44 8.50
N ALA A 123 -13.55 -2.61 9.13
CA ALA A 123 -14.91 -2.98 9.51
C ALA A 123 -15.81 -3.25 8.29
N SER A 124 -15.53 -2.60 7.15
CA SER A 124 -16.32 -2.80 5.93
C SER A 124 -16.21 -4.22 5.39
N ALA A 125 -15.09 -4.91 5.65
CA ALA A 125 -14.84 -6.27 5.19
C ALA A 125 -15.51 -7.35 6.07
N GLN A 126 -16.10 -6.98 7.19
CA GLN A 126 -16.75 -7.93 8.10
C GLN A 126 -17.85 -8.72 7.38
N GLY A 127 -17.82 -10.04 7.47
CA GLY A 127 -18.76 -10.96 6.82
C GLY A 127 -18.45 -11.24 5.35
N THR A 128 -17.37 -10.69 4.79
CA THR A 128 -16.89 -11.02 3.45
C THR A 128 -15.75 -12.05 3.48
N ASP A 129 -15.39 -12.60 2.32
CA ASP A 129 -14.24 -13.51 2.19
C ASP A 129 -12.90 -12.83 2.53
N SER A 130 -12.87 -11.49 2.48
CA SER A 130 -11.68 -10.68 2.79
C SER A 130 -11.56 -10.29 4.27
N GLU A 131 -12.48 -10.68 5.13
CA GLU A 131 -12.48 -10.28 6.55
C GLU A 131 -11.17 -10.61 7.25
N SER A 132 -10.66 -11.84 7.06
CA SER A 132 -9.42 -12.28 7.69
C SER A 132 -8.18 -11.49 7.19
N ASP A 133 -8.21 -11.06 5.94
CA ASP A 133 -7.10 -10.35 5.31
C ASP A 133 -7.08 -8.86 5.65
N MET A 134 -8.26 -8.29 5.92
CA MET A 134 -8.43 -6.87 6.23
C MET A 134 -8.33 -6.57 7.73
N LYS A 135 -8.60 -7.55 8.58
CA LYS A 135 -8.61 -7.37 10.04
C LYS A 135 -7.21 -7.09 10.57
N GLY A 136 -7.06 -5.96 11.26
CA GLY A 136 -5.80 -5.53 11.86
C GLY A 136 -4.75 -5.07 10.83
N LEU A 137 -5.17 -4.79 9.61
CA LEU A 137 -4.29 -4.37 8.52
C LEU A 137 -3.52 -3.09 8.82
N PHE A 138 -4.12 -2.20 9.61
CA PHE A 138 -3.55 -0.92 10.01
C PHE A 138 -3.15 -0.86 11.50
N ASP A 139 -3.16 -1.97 12.23
CA ASP A 139 -2.85 -2.00 13.68
C ASP A 139 -1.45 -1.46 13.98
N ASP A 140 -0.49 -1.69 13.09
CA ASP A 140 0.88 -1.20 13.23
C ASP A 140 1.03 0.30 12.88
N LEU A 141 0.00 0.95 12.38
CA LEU A 141 0.00 2.34 11.94
C LEU A 141 -0.62 3.27 13.01
N ASP A 142 0.05 3.43 14.16
CA ASP A 142 -0.43 4.29 15.24
C ASP A 142 -0.27 5.78 14.91
N VAL A 143 -1.31 6.37 14.31
CA VAL A 143 -1.37 7.81 13.94
C VAL A 143 -1.47 8.74 15.16
N ASN A 144 -1.73 8.19 16.34
CA ASN A 144 -1.81 8.91 17.60
C ASN A 144 -0.53 8.83 18.43
N SER A 145 0.48 8.12 17.94
CA SER A 145 1.74 7.89 18.66
C SER A 145 2.47 9.19 19.01
N ASN A 146 2.97 9.26 20.24
CA ASN A 146 3.85 10.34 20.68
C ASN A 146 5.17 10.38 19.89
N LYS A 147 5.55 9.31 19.20
CA LYS A 147 6.71 9.25 18.31
C LYS A 147 6.55 10.17 17.09
N LEU A 148 5.33 10.37 16.61
CA LEU A 148 5.04 11.38 15.59
C LEU A 148 5.13 12.81 16.15
N GLY A 149 4.79 13.01 17.41
CA GLY A 149 4.87 14.30 18.09
C GLY A 149 4.13 14.31 19.43
N ALA A 150 4.64 15.07 20.38
CA ALA A 150 4.07 15.18 21.73
C ALA A 150 2.68 15.85 21.76
N THR A 151 2.30 16.56 20.67
CA THR A 151 1.01 17.26 20.58
C THR A 151 0.29 16.83 19.30
N VAL A 152 -1.05 16.91 19.28
CA VAL A 152 -1.88 16.64 18.09
C VAL A 152 -1.40 17.46 16.89
N VAL A 153 -1.13 18.73 17.08
CA VAL A 153 -0.63 19.63 16.02
C VAL A 153 0.65 19.09 15.39
N ARG A 154 1.65 18.71 16.20
CA ARG A 154 2.91 18.16 15.68
C ARG A 154 2.75 16.81 15.00
N ARG A 155 1.85 15.96 15.52
CA ARG A 155 1.52 14.70 14.86
C ARG A 155 0.90 14.94 13.49
N ASN A 156 -0.10 15.82 13.41
CA ASN A 156 -0.79 16.14 12.18
C ASN A 156 0.13 16.80 11.13
N GLU A 157 1.04 17.69 11.53
CA GLU A 157 2.06 18.25 10.63
C GLU A 157 2.90 17.14 9.94
N LYS A 158 3.28 16.09 10.68
CA LYS A 158 4.05 14.98 10.11
C LYS A 158 3.20 14.07 9.24
N LEU A 159 1.97 13.78 9.66
CA LEU A 159 1.01 13.01 8.85
C LEU A 159 0.70 13.73 7.53
N VAL A 160 0.55 15.04 7.53
CA VAL A 160 0.38 15.85 6.30
C VAL A 160 1.59 15.69 5.38
N LYS A 161 2.82 15.80 5.92
CA LYS A 161 4.03 15.62 5.12
C LYS A 161 4.12 14.22 4.52
N LEU A 162 3.82 13.19 5.32
CA LEU A 162 3.82 11.81 4.90
C LEU A 162 2.79 11.56 3.78
N LEU A 163 1.54 11.99 3.99
CA LEU A 163 0.47 11.84 2.99
C LEU A 163 0.83 12.54 1.68
N LYS A 164 1.32 13.78 1.74
CA LYS A 164 1.74 14.52 0.54
C LYS A 164 2.89 13.84 -0.17
N ALA A 165 3.94 13.45 0.54
CA ALA A 165 5.09 12.81 -0.06
C ALA A 165 4.74 11.49 -0.73
N ILE A 166 3.88 10.68 -0.11
CA ILE A 166 3.37 9.44 -0.71
C ILE A 166 2.42 9.77 -1.88
N GLY A 167 1.58 10.82 -1.76
CA GLY A 167 0.66 11.26 -2.82
C GLY A 167 1.38 11.73 -4.08
N ASP A 168 2.52 12.37 -3.93
CA ASP A 168 3.35 12.90 -5.03
C ASP A 168 4.16 11.82 -5.76
N LEU A 169 4.23 10.58 -5.23
CA LEU A 169 4.90 9.50 -5.94
C LEU A 169 4.26 9.28 -7.32
N PRO A 170 5.04 9.27 -8.40
CA PRO A 170 4.55 9.03 -9.75
C PRO A 170 4.22 7.54 -9.96
N ILE A 171 3.46 6.97 -9.05
CA ILE A 171 2.97 5.62 -9.10
C ILE A 171 1.66 5.71 -9.89
N GLY A 172 1.77 5.63 -11.22
CA GLY A 172 0.61 5.50 -12.10
C GLY A 172 -0.19 4.24 -11.78
N ASN A 173 -1.19 3.90 -12.58
CA ASN A 173 -2.00 2.70 -12.39
C ASN A 173 -1.14 1.52 -11.93
N TYR A 174 -1.33 1.04 -10.70
CA TYR A 174 -0.58 -0.06 -10.09
C TYR A 174 -0.52 -1.31 -10.98
N ASN A 175 -1.55 -1.53 -11.81
CA ASN A 175 -1.59 -2.59 -12.82
C ASN A 175 -0.65 -2.35 -14.02
N GLY A 176 -0.11 -1.15 -14.17
CA GLY A 176 0.80 -0.76 -15.26
C GLY A 176 2.24 -0.51 -14.79
N ASN A 177 2.54 -0.62 -13.50
CA ASN A 177 3.88 -0.41 -12.98
C ASN A 177 4.79 -1.59 -13.35
N SER A 178 6.05 -1.27 -13.65
CA SER A 178 7.07 -2.26 -13.98
C SER A 178 7.74 -2.84 -12.74
N ILE A 179 7.56 -2.22 -11.56
CA ILE A 179 8.12 -2.63 -10.28
C ILE A 179 7.04 -3.13 -9.31
N ASP A 180 7.46 -3.94 -8.35
CA ASP A 180 6.69 -4.27 -7.16
C ASP A 180 6.93 -3.19 -6.10
N ILE A 181 6.05 -2.19 -6.07
CA ILE A 181 6.22 -0.99 -5.23
C ILE A 181 6.35 -1.33 -3.75
N PHE A 182 5.57 -2.29 -3.25
CA PHE A 182 5.60 -2.67 -1.84
C PHE A 182 6.86 -3.46 -1.51
N GLY A 183 7.23 -4.43 -2.34
CA GLY A 183 8.46 -5.19 -2.19
C GLY A 183 9.68 -4.29 -2.30
N ASP A 184 9.75 -3.42 -3.31
CA ASP A 184 10.86 -2.48 -3.50
C ASP A 184 10.94 -1.45 -2.34
N ALA A 185 9.80 -0.94 -1.82
CA ALA A 185 9.78 -0.06 -0.65
C ALA A 185 10.26 -0.78 0.61
N TYR A 186 9.79 -2.01 0.83
CA TYR A 186 10.20 -2.84 1.97
C TYR A 186 11.70 -3.12 1.94
N GLU A 187 12.23 -3.59 0.81
CA GLU A 187 13.67 -3.86 0.64
C GLU A 187 14.53 -2.61 0.89
N TYR A 188 14.10 -1.48 0.32
CA TYR A 188 14.82 -0.21 0.52
C TYR A 188 14.81 0.22 1.98
N LEU A 189 13.67 0.16 2.65
CA LEU A 189 13.54 0.48 4.06
C LEU A 189 14.41 -0.45 4.92
N MET A 190 14.40 -1.76 4.65
CA MET A 190 15.23 -2.72 5.37
C MET A 190 16.73 -2.42 5.19
N THR A 191 17.16 -2.13 3.96
CA THR A 191 18.55 -1.78 3.65
C THR A 191 18.97 -0.49 4.36
N MET A 192 18.13 0.53 4.32
CA MET A 192 18.39 1.84 4.93
C MET A 192 18.53 1.75 6.46
N TYR A 193 17.74 0.88 7.10
CA TYR A 193 17.76 0.72 8.55
C TYR A 193 18.77 -0.31 9.04
N ALA A 194 19.04 -1.38 8.30
CA ALA A 194 20.12 -2.32 8.62
C ALA A 194 21.48 -1.63 8.66
N ALA A 195 21.73 -0.69 7.74
CA ALA A 195 22.94 0.11 7.69
C ALA A 195 23.11 1.04 8.92
N ASN A 196 22.00 1.51 9.52
CA ASN A 196 22.00 2.44 10.65
C ASN A 196 21.85 1.75 12.01
N ALA A 197 21.35 0.54 12.06
CA ALA A 197 20.91 -0.09 13.31
C ALA A 197 21.98 -0.86 14.04
N GLY A 198 23.21 -1.00 13.55
CA GLY A 198 24.37 -1.62 14.29
C GLY A 198 24.08 -2.71 15.34
N LYS A 199 22.82 -3.00 15.64
CA LYS A 199 22.32 -3.83 16.73
C LYS A 199 21.26 -4.88 16.36
N SER A 200 20.66 -4.87 15.19
CA SER A 200 19.71 -5.91 14.78
C SER A 200 20.22 -6.67 13.54
N GLY A 201 21.29 -7.39 13.72
CA GLY A 201 21.87 -8.27 12.71
C GLY A 201 21.02 -9.52 12.47
N GLY A 202 19.77 -9.39 12.05
CA GLY A 202 18.92 -10.56 11.90
C GLY A 202 17.82 -10.49 10.87
N GLU A 203 17.45 -9.32 10.41
CA GLU A 203 16.43 -9.22 9.38
C GLU A 203 17.07 -9.13 7.98
N PHE A 204 17.13 -10.27 7.33
CA PHE A 204 17.54 -10.37 5.92
C PHE A 204 16.31 -10.54 5.06
N PHE A 205 16.32 -9.93 3.90
CA PHE A 205 15.32 -10.13 2.86
C PHE A 205 15.96 -10.78 1.63
N THR A 206 15.15 -11.48 0.86
CA THR A 206 15.62 -12.04 -0.41
C THR A 206 15.44 -10.98 -1.51
N PRO A 207 16.51 -10.52 -2.17
CA PRO A 207 16.41 -9.55 -3.27
C PRO A 207 15.44 -10.01 -4.36
N GLN A 208 14.74 -9.06 -4.99
CA GLN A 208 13.71 -9.32 -5.99
C GLN A 208 14.20 -10.19 -7.16
N GLU A 209 15.43 -9.94 -7.59
CA GLU A 209 16.07 -10.67 -8.68
C GLU A 209 16.36 -12.13 -8.29
N VAL A 210 16.74 -12.36 -7.03
CA VAL A 210 16.96 -13.71 -6.49
C VAL A 210 15.63 -14.44 -6.36
N SER A 211 14.58 -13.77 -5.86
CA SER A 211 13.22 -14.32 -5.76
C SER A 211 12.70 -14.72 -7.15
N GLU A 212 12.91 -13.90 -8.16
CA GLU A 212 12.53 -14.22 -9.55
C GLU A 212 13.30 -15.43 -10.08
N LEU A 213 14.62 -15.49 -9.85
CA LEU A 213 15.45 -16.63 -10.26
C LEU A 213 14.97 -17.94 -9.61
N LEU A 214 14.72 -17.91 -8.29
CA LEU A 214 14.21 -19.07 -7.55
C LEU A 214 12.84 -19.51 -8.08
N ALA A 215 11.92 -18.57 -8.33
CA ALA A 215 10.62 -18.87 -8.92
C ALA A 215 10.79 -19.56 -10.28
N ARG A 216 11.59 -19.01 -11.19
CA ARG A 216 11.84 -19.58 -12.53
C ARG A 216 12.47 -20.97 -12.48
N ILE A 217 13.44 -21.21 -11.59
CA ILE A 217 14.06 -22.52 -11.43
C ILE A 217 13.04 -23.54 -10.93
N THR A 218 12.24 -23.18 -9.94
CA THR A 218 11.29 -24.10 -9.29
C THR A 218 10.15 -24.52 -10.22
N ILE A 219 9.72 -23.63 -11.12
CA ILE A 219 8.65 -23.92 -12.08
C ILE A 219 9.16 -24.38 -13.46
N ALA A 220 10.48 -24.51 -13.62
CA ALA A 220 11.05 -24.94 -14.90
C ALA A 220 10.40 -26.23 -15.41
N GLY A 221 9.85 -26.19 -16.62
CA GLY A 221 9.15 -27.33 -17.24
C GLY A 221 7.71 -27.57 -16.73
N LYS A 222 7.20 -26.76 -15.79
CA LYS A 222 5.82 -26.85 -15.30
C LYS A 222 4.95 -25.81 -15.99
N LYS A 223 3.70 -26.20 -16.31
CA LYS A 223 2.68 -25.29 -16.87
C LYS A 223 1.70 -24.83 -15.81
N GLU A 224 1.46 -25.64 -14.80
CA GLU A 224 0.54 -25.41 -13.69
C GLU A 224 1.16 -25.87 -12.39
N VAL A 225 0.75 -25.26 -11.27
CA VAL A 225 1.07 -25.70 -9.91
C VAL A 225 -0.17 -25.62 -9.03
N ASN A 226 -0.37 -26.62 -8.15
CA ASN A 226 -1.53 -26.66 -7.27
C ASN A 226 -1.35 -25.78 -6.04
N LYS A 227 -0.12 -25.70 -5.51
CA LYS A 227 0.22 -24.93 -4.31
C LYS A 227 1.66 -24.48 -4.38
N VAL A 228 1.89 -23.28 -3.86
CA VAL A 228 3.23 -22.74 -3.59
C VAL A 228 3.35 -22.54 -2.09
N TYR A 229 4.44 -23.02 -1.51
CA TYR A 229 4.72 -22.88 -0.09
C TYR A 229 6.11 -22.30 0.11
N ASP A 230 6.20 -21.23 0.88
CA ASP A 230 7.45 -20.62 1.31
C ASP A 230 7.54 -20.69 2.84
N PRO A 231 8.43 -21.51 3.41
CA PRO A 231 8.56 -21.68 4.86
C PRO A 231 9.15 -20.44 5.55
N ALA A 232 9.67 -19.49 4.80
CA ALA A 232 10.31 -18.27 5.29
C ALA A 232 9.82 -17.03 4.53
N CYS A 233 8.51 -16.95 4.29
CA CYS A 233 7.90 -16.02 3.32
C CYS A 233 8.19 -14.55 3.57
N GLY A 234 8.45 -14.13 4.81
CA GLY A 234 8.72 -12.73 5.14
C GLY A 234 7.66 -11.79 4.57
N SER A 235 8.05 -10.92 3.63
CA SER A 235 7.15 -10.01 2.91
C SER A 235 6.30 -10.67 1.82
N GLY A 236 6.45 -11.98 1.58
CA GLY A 236 5.77 -12.69 0.51
C GLY A 236 6.35 -12.46 -0.90
N SER A 237 7.48 -11.76 -1.02
CA SER A 237 8.08 -11.42 -2.32
C SER A 237 8.30 -12.63 -3.22
N LEU A 238 8.77 -13.76 -2.68
CA LEU A 238 8.98 -14.98 -3.45
C LEU A 238 7.66 -15.55 -3.96
N LEU A 239 6.63 -15.63 -3.11
CA LEU A 239 5.29 -16.10 -3.50
C LEU A 239 4.67 -15.24 -4.60
N LEU A 240 4.79 -13.90 -4.47
CA LEU A 240 4.32 -12.96 -5.50
C LEU A 240 5.08 -13.13 -6.83
N LYS A 241 6.37 -13.45 -6.79
CA LYS A 241 7.14 -13.75 -8.02
C LYS A 241 6.66 -15.03 -8.70
N PHE A 242 6.31 -16.07 -7.94
CA PHE A 242 5.68 -17.26 -8.51
C PHE A 242 4.40 -16.91 -9.27
N ALA A 243 3.49 -16.17 -8.62
CA ALA A 243 2.24 -15.75 -9.25
C ALA A 243 2.47 -14.91 -10.53
N LYS A 244 3.50 -14.06 -10.53
CA LYS A 244 3.83 -13.22 -11.68
C LYS A 244 4.49 -13.98 -12.83
N VAL A 245 5.36 -14.95 -12.54
CA VAL A 245 6.10 -15.71 -13.55
C VAL A 245 5.22 -16.80 -14.17
N LEU A 246 4.38 -17.44 -13.39
CA LEU A 246 3.51 -18.53 -13.86
C LEU A 246 2.20 -18.04 -14.49
N GLY A 247 1.73 -16.86 -14.09
CA GLY A 247 0.37 -16.36 -14.34
C GLY A 247 -0.60 -16.81 -13.26
N LYS A 248 -1.45 -15.89 -12.78
CA LYS A 248 -2.39 -16.17 -11.68
C LYS A 248 -3.37 -17.31 -12.01
N GLU A 249 -3.75 -17.41 -13.29
CA GLU A 249 -4.66 -18.42 -13.83
C GLU A 249 -4.09 -19.85 -13.78
N ASN A 250 -2.78 -20.00 -13.66
CA ASN A 250 -2.08 -21.29 -13.64
C ASN A 250 -1.74 -21.76 -12.20
N ILE A 251 -2.23 -21.05 -11.19
CA ILE A 251 -2.14 -21.42 -9.77
C ILE A 251 -3.55 -21.80 -9.30
N ARG A 252 -3.71 -23.04 -8.85
CA ARG A 252 -4.98 -23.58 -8.35
C ARG A 252 -5.02 -23.59 -6.83
#